data_05ed0461a676b88fe12b54ee910a9390
#
_entry.id   05ed0461a676b88fe12b54ee910a9390
#
_cell.length_a   1.000
_cell.length_b   1.000
_cell.length_c   1.000
_cell.angle_alpha   90.00
_cell.angle_beta   90.00
_cell.angle_gamma   90.00
#
_symmetry.space_group_name_H-M   'P 1'
#
loop_
_entity.id
_entity.type
_entity.pdbx_description
1 polymer ?
#
loop_
_entity_poly.entity_id
_entity_poly.type
_entity_poly.pdbx_seq_one_letter_code
_entity_poly.pdbx_strand_id
1 'polypeptide(L)'
;MSTVKELLEFRRAVRNFDTTKSLDPEKVKACLEAASLAPTSSNLQLWEVVHVTDKSTIRQLGPACFDQTTITSADELVVFLIRPDLVKAHAKAVLDFERDNVARHYPAEKQAKYINQLTQY
;
A
#
# COMPACT_ATOMS: atom_id res chain seq x y z
N MET A 1 -10.74 13.06 20.26
CA MET A 1 -9.97 12.65 19.06
C MET A 1 -8.50 12.77 19.40
N SER A 2 -7.72 11.69 19.28
CA SER A 2 -6.27 11.75 19.52
C SER A 2 -5.57 12.54 18.41
N THR A 3 -4.57 13.32 18.78
CA THR A 3 -3.73 14.05 17.82
C THR A 3 -2.78 13.08 17.13
N VAL A 4 -2.24 13.46 15.96
CA VAL A 4 -1.20 12.66 15.25
C VAL A 4 0.00 12.42 16.15
N LYS A 5 0.39 13.42 16.96
CA LYS A 5 1.50 13.29 17.91
C LYS A 5 1.22 12.20 18.94
N GLU A 6 0.06 12.18 19.56
CA GLU A 6 -0.33 11.15 20.53
C GLU A 6 -0.34 9.75 19.92
N LEU A 7 -0.82 9.61 18.67
CA LEU A 7 -0.81 8.34 17.94
C LEU A 7 0.61 7.85 17.67
N LEU A 8 1.53 8.74 17.26
CA LEU A 8 2.93 8.41 17.04
C LEU A 8 3.64 8.02 18.35
N GLU A 9 3.37 8.73 19.44
CA GLU A 9 3.92 8.43 20.77
C GLU A 9 3.37 7.11 21.34
N PHE A 10 2.13 6.76 21.01
CA PHE A 10 1.50 5.50 21.44
C PHE A 10 2.01 4.28 20.65
N ARG A 11 2.26 4.42 19.34
CA ARG A 11 2.66 3.30 18.47
C ARG A 11 3.94 2.61 18.98
N ARG A 12 3.92 1.29 19.01
CA ARG A 12 5.09 0.44 19.34
C ARG A 12 5.27 -0.65 18.26
N ALA A 13 6.48 -1.19 18.17
CA ALA A 13 6.75 -2.41 17.44
C ALA A 13 6.36 -3.61 18.32
N VAL A 14 5.14 -4.10 18.11
CA VAL A 14 4.63 -5.27 18.84
C VAL A 14 5.33 -6.53 18.33
N ARG A 15 5.85 -7.35 19.22
CA ARG A 15 6.56 -8.60 18.90
C ARG A 15 5.77 -9.85 19.26
N ASN A 16 4.85 -9.75 20.21
CA ASN A 16 3.97 -10.84 20.62
C ASN A 16 2.54 -10.35 20.58
N PHE A 17 1.69 -11.10 19.93
CA PHE A 17 0.26 -10.79 19.84
C PHE A 17 -0.51 -11.56 20.91
N ASP A 18 -1.61 -10.99 21.37
CA ASP A 18 -2.54 -11.62 22.29
C ASP A 18 -3.43 -12.60 21.53
N THR A 19 -3.06 -13.86 21.54
CA THR A 19 -3.77 -14.94 20.83
C THR A 19 -5.13 -15.28 21.43
N THR A 20 -5.52 -14.68 22.56
CA THR A 20 -6.86 -14.84 23.16
C THR A 20 -7.89 -13.91 22.55
N LYS A 21 -7.43 -12.92 21.78
CA LYS A 21 -8.28 -11.95 21.09
C LYS A 21 -8.35 -12.25 19.60
N SER A 22 -9.55 -12.21 19.06
CA SER A 22 -9.74 -12.28 17.61
C SER A 22 -9.49 -10.92 16.97
N LEU A 23 -8.87 -10.93 15.81
CA LEU A 23 -8.75 -9.75 14.96
C LEU A 23 -10.11 -9.45 14.33
N ASP A 24 -10.44 -8.18 14.22
CA ASP A 24 -11.58 -7.68 13.46
C ASP A 24 -11.18 -7.52 11.99
N PRO A 25 -11.70 -8.33 11.05
CA PRO A 25 -11.31 -8.30 9.64
C PRO A 25 -11.56 -6.94 8.97
N GLU A 26 -12.61 -6.22 9.41
CA GLU A 26 -12.93 -4.91 8.85
C GLU A 26 -11.87 -3.86 9.20
N LYS A 27 -11.17 -4.03 10.33
CA LYS A 27 -10.04 -3.14 10.68
C LYS A 27 -8.85 -3.34 9.76
N VAL A 28 -8.55 -4.58 9.39
CA VAL A 28 -7.46 -4.87 8.44
C VAL A 28 -7.77 -4.24 7.09
N LYS A 29 -8.99 -4.45 6.60
CA LYS A 29 -9.47 -3.85 5.34
C LYS A 29 -9.37 -2.33 5.38
N ALA A 30 -9.89 -1.68 6.42
CA ALA A 30 -9.82 -0.23 6.58
C ALA A 30 -8.38 0.29 6.62
N CYS A 31 -7.45 -0.44 7.26
CA CYS A 31 -6.03 -0.10 7.26
C CYS A 31 -5.42 -0.20 5.85
N LEU A 32 -5.77 -1.23 5.07
CA LEU A 32 -5.29 -1.40 3.70
C LEU A 32 -5.85 -0.32 2.77
N GLU A 33 -7.13 0.01 2.91
CA GLU A 33 -7.75 1.12 2.19
C GLU A 33 -7.07 2.45 2.51
N ALA A 34 -6.80 2.73 3.78
CA ALA A 34 -6.06 3.93 4.18
C ALA A 34 -4.62 3.93 3.64
N ALA A 35 -3.93 2.78 3.64
CA ALA A 35 -2.59 2.64 3.09
C ALA A 35 -2.55 2.89 1.57
N SER A 36 -3.61 2.54 0.84
CA SER A 36 -3.71 2.77 -0.60
C SER A 36 -3.74 4.26 -0.99
N LEU A 37 -4.07 5.14 -0.04
CA LEU A 37 -4.06 6.59 -0.25
C LEU A 37 -2.66 7.20 -0.11
N ALA A 38 -1.65 6.42 0.30
CA ALA A 38 -0.28 6.91 0.41
C ALA A 38 0.28 7.29 -0.97
N PRO A 39 0.99 8.43 -1.09
CA PRO A 39 1.58 8.83 -2.34
C PRO A 39 2.68 7.84 -2.76
N THR A 40 2.74 7.57 -4.07
CA THR A 40 3.82 6.77 -4.67
C THR A 40 4.55 7.58 -5.73
N SER A 41 5.78 7.18 -6.07
CA SER A 41 6.56 7.86 -7.10
C SER A 41 5.79 7.85 -8.43
N SER A 42 5.63 9.05 -9.03
CA SER A 42 4.85 9.28 -10.26
C SER A 42 3.43 8.68 -10.22
N ASN A 43 2.90 8.44 -9.03
CA ASN A 43 1.61 7.77 -8.81
C ASN A 43 1.48 6.40 -9.53
N LEU A 44 2.58 5.70 -9.72
CA LEU A 44 2.60 4.43 -10.44
C LEU A 44 1.98 3.28 -9.64
N GLN A 45 1.95 3.38 -8.31
CA GLN A 45 1.31 2.38 -7.43
C GLN A 45 1.74 0.94 -7.75
N LEU A 46 3.05 0.71 -7.90
CA LEU A 46 3.64 -0.57 -8.29
C LEU A 46 3.71 -1.55 -7.11
N TRP A 47 2.62 -1.74 -6.44
CA TRP A 47 2.50 -2.65 -5.32
C TRP A 47 1.14 -3.36 -5.32
N GLU A 48 1.13 -4.50 -4.73
CA GLU A 48 -0.05 -5.30 -4.50
C GLU A 48 0.00 -5.87 -3.09
N VAL A 49 -1.14 -6.18 -2.52
CA VAL A 49 -1.23 -6.76 -1.19
C VAL A 49 -1.88 -8.11 -1.27
N VAL A 50 -1.22 -9.11 -0.70
CA VAL A 50 -1.81 -10.43 -0.44
C VAL A 50 -2.19 -10.46 1.04
N HIS A 51 -3.49 -10.56 1.31
CA HIS A 51 -4.02 -10.72 2.66
C HIS A 51 -4.20 -12.21 2.95
N VAL A 52 -3.41 -12.75 3.86
CA VAL A 52 -3.38 -14.16 4.23
C VAL A 52 -4.15 -14.34 5.54
N THR A 53 -5.30 -14.99 5.47
CA THR A 53 -6.18 -15.26 6.62
C THR A 53 -6.17 -16.72 7.04
N ASP A 54 -5.68 -17.62 6.15
CA ASP A 54 -5.60 -19.03 6.44
C ASP A 54 -4.44 -19.39 7.37
N LYS A 55 -4.76 -19.94 8.53
CA LYS A 55 -3.78 -20.31 9.56
C LYS A 55 -2.76 -21.37 9.10
N SER A 56 -3.14 -22.25 8.17
CA SER A 56 -2.23 -23.26 7.65
C SER A 56 -1.16 -22.63 6.77
N THR A 57 -1.56 -21.67 5.93
CA THR A 57 -0.66 -20.89 5.09
C THR A 57 0.28 -20.02 5.93
N ILE A 58 -0.23 -19.37 6.98
CA ILE A 58 0.60 -18.59 7.92
C ILE A 58 1.68 -19.46 8.53
N ARG A 59 1.34 -20.67 8.99
CA ARG A 59 2.33 -21.63 9.53
C ARG A 59 3.36 -22.05 8.50
N GLN A 60 2.97 -22.25 7.23
CA GLN A 60 3.90 -22.60 6.16
C GLN A 60 4.86 -21.46 5.80
N LEU A 61 4.45 -20.20 6.03
CA LEU A 61 5.30 -19.03 5.84
C LEU A 61 6.30 -18.81 6.99
N GLY A 62 6.06 -19.43 8.16
CA GLY A 62 6.90 -19.28 9.34
C GLY A 62 8.40 -19.47 9.06
N PRO A 63 8.82 -20.62 8.47
CA PRO A 63 10.25 -20.87 8.18
C PRO A 63 10.88 -19.81 7.26
N ALA A 64 10.13 -19.30 6.27
CA ALA A 64 10.60 -18.22 5.39
C ALA A 64 10.83 -16.89 6.14
N CYS A 65 10.22 -16.74 7.31
CA CYS A 65 10.33 -15.59 8.20
C CYS A 65 11.15 -15.89 9.46
N PHE A 66 12.01 -16.92 9.42
CA PHE A 66 12.86 -17.36 10.55
C PHE A 66 12.07 -17.75 11.80
N ASP A 67 10.85 -18.23 11.65
CA ASP A 67 9.92 -18.61 12.72
C ASP A 67 9.74 -17.54 13.80
N GLN A 68 9.82 -16.27 13.40
CA GLN A 68 9.66 -15.17 14.35
C GLN A 68 8.28 -15.21 14.99
N THR A 69 8.23 -14.92 16.28
CA THR A 69 6.98 -14.91 17.07
C THR A 69 5.92 -13.96 16.50
N THR A 70 6.33 -12.89 15.87
CA THR A 70 5.45 -11.96 15.14
C THR A 70 4.69 -12.62 14.00
N ILE A 71 5.25 -13.65 13.37
CA ILE A 71 4.59 -14.42 12.31
C ILE A 71 3.77 -15.56 12.91
N THR A 72 4.38 -16.35 13.79
CA THR A 72 3.76 -17.57 14.33
C THR A 72 2.57 -17.29 15.26
N SER A 73 2.53 -16.09 15.87
CA SER A 73 1.41 -15.65 16.73
C SER A 73 0.41 -14.73 16.03
N ALA A 74 0.66 -14.36 14.77
CA ALA A 74 -0.24 -13.48 14.04
C ALA A 74 -1.58 -14.17 13.71
N ASP A 75 -2.65 -13.40 13.77
CA ASP A 75 -3.97 -13.87 13.33
C ASP A 75 -4.07 -13.88 11.81
N GLU A 76 -3.53 -12.86 11.18
CA GLU A 76 -3.49 -12.67 9.72
C GLU A 76 -2.16 -12.07 9.33
N LEU A 77 -1.75 -12.25 8.07
CA LEU A 77 -0.57 -11.63 7.50
C LEU A 77 -0.94 -10.78 6.31
N VAL A 78 -0.24 -9.67 6.18
CA VAL A 78 -0.31 -8.80 5.00
C VAL A 78 1.06 -8.81 4.33
N VAL A 79 1.12 -9.32 3.11
CA VAL A 79 2.33 -9.43 2.31
C VAL A 79 2.28 -8.40 1.19
N PHE A 80 3.23 -7.46 1.19
CA PHE A 80 3.36 -6.49 0.13
C PHE A 80 4.22 -7.05 -1.00
N LEU A 81 3.69 -7.03 -2.20
CA LEU A 81 4.38 -7.44 -3.43
C LEU A 81 4.75 -6.20 -4.25
N ILE A 82 5.95 -6.19 -4.81
CA ILE A 82 6.34 -5.18 -5.80
C ILE A 82 5.96 -5.72 -7.19
N ARG A 83 5.27 -4.89 -7.99
CA ARG A 83 4.72 -5.24 -9.30
C ARG A 83 5.42 -4.48 -10.45
N PRO A 84 6.69 -4.74 -10.73
CA PRO A 84 7.42 -4.09 -11.81
C PRO A 84 6.85 -4.43 -13.20
N ASP A 85 6.13 -5.52 -13.32
CA ASP A 85 5.41 -5.95 -14.51
C ASP A 85 4.30 -4.98 -14.92
N LEU A 86 3.75 -4.19 -13.99
CA LEU A 86 2.68 -3.24 -14.22
C LEU A 86 3.16 -1.83 -14.64
N VAL A 87 4.46 -1.57 -14.67
CA VAL A 87 5.02 -0.23 -14.95
C VAL A 87 4.43 0.37 -16.21
N LYS A 88 4.43 -0.36 -17.34
CA LYS A 88 3.94 0.17 -18.62
C LYS A 88 2.44 0.47 -18.61
N ALA A 89 1.65 -0.41 -17.99
CA ALA A 89 0.21 -0.25 -17.92
C ALA A 89 -0.17 0.94 -17.01
N HIS A 90 0.47 1.03 -15.86
CA HIS A 90 0.20 2.11 -14.89
C HIS A 90 0.72 3.45 -15.40
N ALA A 91 1.92 3.50 -16.00
CA ALA A 91 2.44 4.73 -16.60
C ALA A 91 1.50 5.27 -17.69
N LYS A 92 0.95 4.37 -18.52
CA LYS A 92 -0.06 4.77 -19.53
C LYS A 92 -1.32 5.31 -18.86
N ALA A 93 -1.85 4.66 -17.85
CA ALA A 93 -3.06 5.09 -17.14
C ALA A 93 -2.86 6.47 -16.47
N VAL A 94 -1.71 6.68 -15.81
CA VAL A 94 -1.35 7.97 -15.21
C VAL A 94 -1.25 9.05 -16.29
N LEU A 95 -0.59 8.76 -17.41
CA LEU A 95 -0.45 9.72 -18.50
C LEU A 95 -1.80 10.10 -19.13
N ASP A 96 -2.68 9.12 -19.34
CA ASP A 96 -4.02 9.35 -19.88
C ASP A 96 -4.86 10.21 -18.92
N PHE A 97 -4.81 9.92 -17.61
CA PHE A 97 -5.45 10.72 -16.57
C PHE A 97 -4.90 12.16 -16.52
N GLU A 98 -3.58 12.32 -16.54
CA GLU A 98 -2.95 13.62 -16.45
C GLU A 98 -3.17 14.47 -17.70
N ARG A 99 -3.28 13.87 -18.89
CA ARG A 99 -3.68 14.58 -20.11
C ARG A 99 -5.04 15.23 -19.96
N ASP A 100 -6.01 14.50 -19.44
CA ASP A 100 -7.35 15.00 -19.15
C ASP A 100 -7.33 16.08 -18.08
N ASN A 101 -6.58 15.88 -17.02
CA ASN A 101 -6.43 16.81 -15.91
C ASN A 101 -5.79 18.13 -16.38
N VAL A 102 -4.70 18.04 -17.13
CA VAL A 102 -4.00 19.20 -17.71
C VAL A 102 -4.92 19.95 -18.66
N ALA A 103 -5.67 19.25 -19.52
CA ALA A 103 -6.61 19.87 -20.44
C ALA A 103 -7.71 20.67 -19.73
N ARG A 104 -8.15 20.22 -18.54
CA ARG A 104 -9.20 20.89 -17.74
C ARG A 104 -8.69 22.09 -16.93
N HIS A 105 -7.46 22.03 -16.43
CA HIS A 105 -7.01 22.93 -15.36
C HIS A 105 -5.86 23.87 -15.76
N TYR A 106 -5.22 23.63 -16.90
CA TYR A 106 -4.05 24.43 -17.32
C TYR A 106 -4.32 25.21 -18.61
N PRO A 107 -3.81 26.46 -18.75
CA PRO A 107 -3.84 27.21 -19.99
C PRO A 107 -3.14 26.45 -21.13
N ALA A 108 -3.66 26.57 -22.35
CA ALA A 108 -3.18 25.83 -23.53
C ALA A 108 -1.65 25.95 -23.76
N GLU A 109 -1.09 27.13 -23.50
CA GLU A 109 0.34 27.39 -23.60
C GLU A 109 1.23 26.59 -22.64
N LYS A 110 0.67 26.11 -21.53
CA LYS A 110 1.38 25.31 -20.53
C LYS A 110 1.16 23.81 -20.67
N GLN A 111 0.08 23.41 -21.36
CA GLN A 111 -0.32 22.01 -21.49
C GLN A 111 0.79 21.16 -22.14
N ALA A 112 1.35 21.60 -23.26
CA ALA A 112 2.40 20.87 -23.99
C ALA A 112 3.64 20.63 -23.13
N LYS A 113 4.05 21.63 -22.35
CA LYS A 113 5.21 21.50 -21.43
C LYS A 113 4.95 20.44 -20.37
N TYR A 114 3.78 20.44 -19.73
CA TYR A 114 3.42 19.47 -18.69
C TYR A 114 3.35 18.06 -19.24
N ILE A 115 2.67 17.86 -20.36
CA ILE A 115 2.54 16.54 -21.00
C ILE A 115 3.93 15.99 -21.41
N ASN A 116 4.81 16.83 -21.98
CA ASN A 116 6.16 16.41 -22.33
C ASN A 116 7.00 16.00 -21.11
N GLN A 117 6.82 16.65 -19.96
CA GLN A 117 7.50 16.25 -18.73
C GLN A 117 7.04 14.87 -18.25
N LEU A 118 5.74 14.57 -18.34
CA LEU A 118 5.17 13.27 -17.93
C LEU A 118 5.60 12.13 -18.86
N THR A 119 5.87 12.40 -20.13
CA THR A 119 6.28 11.37 -21.12
C THR A 119 7.76 11.01 -21.05
N GLN A 120 8.56 11.66 -20.21
CA GLN A 120 9.98 11.35 -20.01
C GLN A 120 10.25 10.26 -18.97
N TYR A 121 9.22 9.73 -18.33
CA TYR A 121 9.26 8.59 -17.41
C TYR A 121 8.84 7.30 -18.14
#